data_e8447f105ddcbd3036c80c69d80a7e61
#
_entry.id   e8447f105ddcbd3036c80c69d80a7e61
#
_cell.length_a   1.000
_cell.length_b   1.000
_cell.length_c   1.000
_cell.angle_alpha   90.00
_cell.angle_beta   90.00
_cell.angle_gamma   90.00
#
_symmetry.space_group_name_H-M   'P 1'
#
loop_
_entity.id
_entity.type
_entity.pdbx_description
1 polymer ?
#
loop_
_entity_poly.entity_id
_entity_poly.type
_entity_poly.pdbx_seq_one_letter_code
_entity_poly.pdbx_strand_id
1 'polypeptide(L)'
;GTAARIIKILEMPNGNLTVILNGLEKIEIREYITTEPYFRARVTALRDTTPDLKSIEFEALVDSIRDVALNIINVSPSMPKEAAFAIKNIDSKRGIINFICSNMELTDEDRQSLLEAPGLLARARKLLEILIREQQLAELKNQIQERVKQEIDKQQRDYYLQQQMRTIQDELGDGADAELDEMREEAKKKNWPKEVGETFEKELQKVERLNPAVAEYSVQMTYLQLLLELPWNEVTKDNLDLNCAREQLDRDHF
;
A
#
# COMPACT_ATOMS: atom_id res chain seq x y z
N GLY A 1 35.06 -5.73 -23.50
CA GLY A 1 34.99 -6.87 -22.60
C GLY A 1 36.10 -6.91 -21.56
N THR A 2 36.10 -7.94 -20.74
CA THR A 2 37.12 -8.17 -19.70
C THR A 2 37.76 -9.55 -19.88
N ALA A 3 39.06 -9.63 -19.95
CA ALA A 3 39.79 -10.90 -19.86
C ALA A 3 39.75 -11.39 -18.42
N ALA A 4 39.33 -12.61 -18.21
CA ALA A 4 39.16 -13.21 -16.89
C ALA A 4 39.81 -14.60 -16.85
N ARG A 5 40.29 -14.97 -15.66
CA ARG A 5 40.77 -16.31 -15.38
C ARG A 5 39.74 -17.10 -14.61
N ILE A 6 39.48 -18.31 -15.03
CA ILE A 6 38.66 -19.26 -14.30
C ILE A 6 39.47 -19.72 -13.07
N ILE A 7 38.96 -19.43 -11.87
CA ILE A 7 39.58 -19.87 -10.61
C ILE A 7 39.03 -21.25 -10.24
N LYS A 8 37.70 -21.43 -10.29
CA LYS A 8 37.07 -22.66 -9.88
C LYS A 8 35.76 -22.86 -10.61
N ILE A 9 35.45 -24.11 -10.90
CA ILE A 9 34.14 -24.53 -11.40
C ILE A 9 33.53 -25.42 -10.33
N LEU A 10 32.31 -25.12 -9.90
CA LEU A 10 31.52 -25.85 -8.92
C LEU A 10 30.29 -26.44 -9.61
N GLU A 11 30.10 -27.73 -9.45
CA GLU A 11 28.87 -28.39 -9.88
C GLU A 11 27.85 -28.35 -8.75
N MET A 12 26.70 -27.79 -9.02
CA MET A 12 25.62 -27.66 -8.03
C MET A 12 24.73 -28.92 -8.06
N PRO A 13 24.05 -29.24 -6.95
CA PRO A 13 23.19 -30.43 -6.86
C PRO A 13 22.04 -30.48 -7.90
N ASN A 14 21.69 -29.32 -8.48
CA ASN A 14 20.67 -29.18 -9.53
C ASN A 14 21.24 -29.39 -10.97
N GLY A 15 22.50 -29.79 -11.10
CA GLY A 15 23.18 -29.99 -12.39
C GLY A 15 23.71 -28.70 -13.04
N ASN A 16 23.53 -27.54 -12.40
CA ASN A 16 24.07 -26.27 -12.90
C ASN A 16 25.54 -26.11 -12.52
N LEU A 17 26.32 -25.49 -13.42
CA LEU A 17 27.71 -25.16 -13.18
C LEU A 17 27.84 -23.70 -12.69
N THR A 18 28.46 -23.52 -11.53
CA THR A 18 28.85 -22.19 -11.04
C THR A 18 30.35 -21.99 -11.30
N VAL A 19 30.67 -20.93 -12.04
CA VAL A 19 32.06 -20.62 -12.40
C VAL A 19 32.52 -19.38 -11.66
N ILE A 20 33.59 -19.49 -10.91
CA ILE A 20 34.26 -18.37 -10.23
C ILE A 20 35.33 -17.81 -11.16
N LEU A 21 35.17 -16.55 -11.55
CA LEU A 21 36.04 -15.84 -12.46
C LEU A 21 36.80 -14.72 -11.71
N ASN A 22 38.06 -14.52 -12.09
CA ASN A 22 38.86 -13.34 -11.70
C ASN A 22 39.14 -12.48 -12.93
N GLY A 23 38.61 -11.25 -12.97
CA GLY A 23 38.87 -10.29 -14.01
C GLY A 23 40.37 -9.82 -13.95
N LEU A 24 41.02 -9.84 -15.07
CA LEU A 24 42.45 -9.47 -15.18
C LEU A 24 42.62 -8.09 -15.79
N GLU A 25 42.13 -7.91 -17.01
CA GLU A 25 42.33 -6.67 -17.78
C GLU A 25 41.14 -6.42 -18.72
N LYS A 26 41.01 -5.17 -19.11
CA LYS A 26 40.01 -4.70 -20.07
C LYS A 26 40.51 -4.99 -21.48
N ILE A 27 39.61 -5.53 -22.30
CA ILE A 27 39.93 -5.91 -23.69
C ILE A 27 38.89 -5.37 -24.66
N GLU A 28 39.34 -5.12 -25.88
CA GLU A 28 38.52 -4.87 -27.04
C GLU A 28 38.53 -6.07 -27.96
N ILE A 29 37.34 -6.57 -28.32
CA ILE A 29 37.21 -7.66 -29.31
C ILE A 29 37.37 -7.03 -30.68
N ARG A 30 38.36 -7.47 -31.47
CA ARG A 30 38.58 -7.00 -32.82
C ARG A 30 37.86 -7.83 -33.85
N GLU A 31 37.90 -9.15 -33.69
CA GLU A 31 37.38 -10.09 -34.67
C GLU A 31 37.06 -11.42 -33.99
N TYR A 32 35.92 -12.01 -34.35
CA TYR A 32 35.60 -13.39 -34.00
C TYR A 32 36.23 -14.34 -34.99
N ILE A 33 37.06 -15.28 -34.51
CA ILE A 33 37.76 -16.26 -35.31
C ILE A 33 36.93 -17.51 -35.56
N THR A 34 36.27 -18.01 -34.49
CA THR A 34 35.37 -19.19 -34.58
C THR A 34 34.23 -19.01 -33.61
N THR A 35 33.06 -19.62 -33.95
CA THR A 35 31.87 -19.63 -33.11
C THR A 35 31.60 -21.02 -32.52
N GLU A 36 32.16 -22.08 -33.14
CA GLU A 36 31.98 -23.45 -32.69
C GLU A 36 33.33 -24.11 -32.42
N PRO A 37 33.45 -24.99 -31.42
CA PRO A 37 32.47 -25.36 -30.41
C PRO A 37 32.28 -24.30 -29.28
N TYR A 38 33.08 -23.23 -29.30
CA TYR A 38 33.03 -22.07 -28.42
C TYR A 38 33.56 -20.86 -29.16
N PHE A 39 33.15 -19.68 -28.69
CA PHE A 39 33.62 -18.41 -29.28
C PHE A 39 35.08 -18.19 -29.06
N ARG A 40 35.82 -17.93 -30.15
CA ARG A 40 37.20 -17.49 -30.12
C ARG A 40 37.32 -16.16 -30.84
N ALA A 41 38.07 -15.24 -30.25
CA ALA A 41 38.19 -13.89 -30.79
C ALA A 41 39.66 -13.40 -30.69
N ARG A 42 40.02 -12.52 -31.60
CA ARG A 42 41.23 -11.73 -31.50
C ARG A 42 40.94 -10.50 -30.65
N VAL A 43 41.68 -10.29 -29.58
CA VAL A 43 41.46 -9.21 -28.64
C VAL A 43 42.69 -8.30 -28.53
N THR A 44 42.43 -7.04 -28.17
CA THR A 44 43.49 -6.06 -27.86
C THR A 44 43.32 -5.61 -26.41
N ALA A 45 44.35 -5.69 -25.61
CA ALA A 45 44.35 -5.18 -24.24
C ALA A 45 44.22 -3.65 -24.24
N LEU A 46 43.28 -3.14 -23.46
CA LEU A 46 43.06 -1.71 -23.30
C LEU A 46 43.61 -1.26 -21.93
N ARG A 47 44.53 -0.31 -21.95
CA ARG A 47 45.04 0.29 -20.73
C ARG A 47 44.25 1.55 -20.41
N ASP A 48 43.68 1.60 -19.20
CA ASP A 48 43.01 2.80 -18.71
C ASP A 48 44.04 3.94 -18.54
N THR A 49 43.70 5.13 -19.04
CA THR A 49 44.43 6.34 -18.67
C THR A 49 44.17 6.64 -17.19
N THR A 50 45.27 6.77 -16.44
CA THR A 50 45.17 7.09 -15.02
C THR A 50 45.24 8.61 -14.86
N PRO A 51 44.21 9.25 -14.27
CA PRO A 51 44.28 10.68 -13.97
C PRO A 51 45.28 10.93 -12.86
N ASP A 52 45.65 12.18 -12.64
CA ASP A 52 46.36 12.56 -11.41
C ASP A 52 45.43 12.27 -10.19
N LEU A 53 45.77 11.20 -9.48
CA LEU A 53 45.02 10.73 -8.32
C LEU A 53 45.07 11.71 -7.14
N LYS A 54 45.95 12.72 -7.19
CA LYS A 54 46.09 13.79 -6.21
C LYS A 54 45.34 15.06 -6.61
N SER A 55 44.71 15.08 -7.78
CA SER A 55 43.90 16.20 -8.22
C SER A 55 42.72 16.37 -7.26
N ILE A 56 42.51 17.61 -6.79
CA ILE A 56 41.39 17.97 -5.91
C ILE A 56 40.05 17.64 -6.58
N GLU A 57 39.96 17.86 -7.90
CA GLU A 57 38.75 17.52 -8.67
C GLU A 57 38.44 16.01 -8.63
N PHE A 58 39.46 15.17 -8.83
CA PHE A 58 39.27 13.72 -8.81
C PHE A 58 38.93 13.20 -7.39
N GLU A 59 39.50 13.83 -6.36
CA GLU A 59 39.22 13.52 -4.98
C GLU A 59 37.76 13.84 -4.62
N ALA A 60 37.31 15.06 -4.91
CA ALA A 60 35.93 15.48 -4.71
C ALA A 60 34.92 14.59 -5.48
N LEU A 61 35.27 14.17 -6.70
CA LEU A 61 34.47 13.27 -7.51
C LEU A 61 34.29 11.89 -6.84
N VAL A 62 35.41 11.32 -6.33
CA VAL A 62 35.38 10.02 -5.65
C VAL A 62 34.59 10.10 -4.34
N ASP A 63 34.73 11.17 -3.59
CA ASP A 63 33.97 11.39 -2.35
C ASP A 63 32.46 11.53 -2.65
N SER A 64 32.10 12.28 -3.68
CA SER A 64 30.70 12.38 -4.14
C SER A 64 30.14 11.01 -4.55
N ILE A 65 30.92 10.19 -5.27
CA ILE A 65 30.51 8.82 -5.64
C ILE A 65 30.28 7.97 -4.40
N ARG A 66 31.18 8.08 -3.40
CA ARG A 66 31.06 7.36 -2.14
C ARG A 66 29.78 7.73 -1.39
N ASP A 67 29.52 9.02 -1.26
CA ASP A 67 28.35 9.53 -0.54
C ASP A 67 27.05 9.13 -1.19
N VAL A 68 26.94 9.28 -2.52
CA VAL A 68 25.75 8.87 -3.27
C VAL A 68 25.53 7.36 -3.17
N ALA A 69 26.58 6.55 -3.30
CA ALA A 69 26.47 5.10 -3.17
C ALA A 69 26.01 4.68 -1.76
N LEU A 70 26.55 5.32 -0.70
CA LEU A 70 26.10 5.08 0.67
C LEU A 70 24.62 5.47 0.88
N ASN A 71 24.18 6.57 0.29
CA ASN A 71 22.77 6.99 0.35
C ASN A 71 21.84 5.98 -0.33
N ILE A 72 22.22 5.48 -1.51
CA ILE A 72 21.45 4.44 -2.21
C ILE A 72 21.33 3.18 -1.32
N ILE A 73 22.42 2.71 -0.71
CA ILE A 73 22.43 1.53 0.16
C ILE A 73 21.52 1.75 1.39
N ASN A 74 21.51 2.96 1.95
CA ASN A 74 20.68 3.27 3.11
C ASN A 74 19.17 3.31 2.79
N VAL A 75 18.82 3.80 1.59
CA VAL A 75 17.43 3.94 1.15
C VAL A 75 16.89 2.65 0.55
N SER A 76 17.73 1.81 -0.06
CA SER A 76 17.33 0.58 -0.73
C SER A 76 17.25 -0.62 0.24
N PRO A 77 16.05 -1.19 0.48
CA PRO A 77 15.91 -2.35 1.36
C PRO A 77 16.56 -3.63 0.80
N SER A 78 16.76 -3.67 -0.54
CA SER A 78 17.34 -4.83 -1.24
C SER A 78 18.86 -4.92 -1.13
N MET A 79 19.52 -3.82 -0.74
CA MET A 79 20.99 -3.79 -0.67
C MET A 79 21.52 -4.24 0.70
N PRO A 80 22.52 -5.15 0.72
CA PRO A 80 23.13 -5.60 1.97
C PRO A 80 23.88 -4.43 2.62
N LYS A 81 23.65 -4.22 3.92
CA LYS A 81 24.30 -3.15 4.70
C LYS A 81 25.83 -3.35 4.80
N GLU A 82 26.30 -4.56 4.61
CA GLU A 82 27.72 -4.93 4.55
C GLU A 82 28.44 -4.24 3.39
N ALA A 83 27.75 -3.93 2.29
CA ALA A 83 28.31 -3.17 1.18
C ALA A 83 28.72 -1.75 1.59
N ALA A 84 27.95 -1.12 2.49
CA ALA A 84 28.32 0.20 3.04
C ALA A 84 29.60 0.14 3.86
N PHE A 85 29.81 -0.92 4.63
CA PHE A 85 31.04 -1.13 5.38
C PHE A 85 32.24 -1.34 4.44
N ALA A 86 32.09 -2.11 3.38
CA ALA A 86 33.13 -2.30 2.38
C ALA A 86 33.54 -0.98 1.71
N ILE A 87 32.56 -0.17 1.29
CA ILE A 87 32.82 1.15 0.65
C ILE A 87 33.61 2.08 1.58
N LYS A 88 33.30 2.06 2.88
CA LYS A 88 33.99 2.92 3.87
C LYS A 88 35.44 2.50 4.11
N ASN A 89 35.76 1.21 3.95
CA ASN A 89 37.09 0.65 4.26
C ASN A 89 38.02 0.48 3.02
N ILE A 90 37.54 0.86 1.83
CA ILE A 90 38.41 0.84 0.64
C ILE A 90 39.19 2.16 0.54
N ASP A 91 40.49 2.13 0.73
CA ASP A 91 41.36 3.31 0.65
C ASP A 91 41.69 3.70 -0.80
N SER A 92 41.71 2.73 -1.70
CA SER A 92 42.07 2.97 -3.11
C SER A 92 40.93 3.65 -3.87
N LYS A 93 41.15 4.87 -4.37
CA LYS A 93 40.21 5.61 -5.23
C LYS A 93 39.76 4.80 -6.44
N ARG A 94 40.67 4.07 -7.11
CA ARG A 94 40.34 3.13 -8.19
C ARG A 94 39.52 1.95 -7.67
N GLY A 95 39.92 1.43 -6.50
CA GLY A 95 39.21 0.31 -5.84
C GLY A 95 37.74 0.62 -5.55
N ILE A 96 37.47 1.81 -5.02
CA ILE A 96 36.06 2.27 -4.73
C ILE A 96 35.24 2.30 -6.02
N ILE A 97 35.77 2.97 -7.08
CA ILE A 97 35.04 3.07 -8.35
C ILE A 97 34.72 1.69 -8.91
N ASN A 98 35.71 0.80 -8.95
CA ASN A 98 35.53 -0.56 -9.46
C ASN A 98 34.58 -1.39 -8.58
N PHE A 99 34.67 -1.26 -7.25
CA PHE A 99 33.80 -1.95 -6.31
C PHE A 99 32.35 -1.54 -6.50
N ILE A 100 32.09 -0.23 -6.61
CA ILE A 100 30.74 0.30 -6.81
C ILE A 100 30.19 -0.15 -8.18
N CYS A 101 30.98 -0.04 -9.27
CA CYS A 101 30.56 -0.52 -10.60
C CYS A 101 30.18 -2.01 -10.61
N SER A 102 30.82 -2.84 -9.76
CA SER A 102 30.60 -4.29 -9.74
C SER A 102 29.45 -4.73 -8.82
N ASN A 103 29.15 -3.96 -7.78
CA ASN A 103 28.23 -4.37 -6.71
C ASN A 103 26.89 -3.58 -6.69
N MET A 104 26.80 -2.45 -7.41
CA MET A 104 25.53 -1.74 -7.54
C MET A 104 24.64 -2.44 -8.56
N GLU A 105 23.32 -2.32 -8.33
CA GLU A 105 22.28 -2.80 -9.26
C GLU A 105 22.20 -1.85 -10.45
N LEU A 106 23.04 -2.09 -11.47
CA LEU A 106 23.09 -1.31 -12.70
C LEU A 106 22.55 -2.14 -13.87
N THR A 107 21.99 -1.48 -14.87
CA THR A 107 21.59 -2.13 -16.12
C THR A 107 22.81 -2.65 -16.89
N ASP A 108 22.63 -3.60 -17.78
CA ASP A 108 23.74 -4.13 -18.59
C ASP A 108 24.32 -3.06 -19.53
N GLU A 109 23.47 -2.14 -20.03
CA GLU A 109 23.86 -1.00 -20.82
C GLU A 109 24.76 -0.03 -20.02
N ASP A 110 24.38 0.26 -18.76
CA ASP A 110 25.18 1.12 -17.89
C ASP A 110 26.52 0.47 -17.56
N ARG A 111 26.53 -0.83 -17.21
CA ARG A 111 27.77 -1.60 -16.98
C ARG A 111 28.68 -1.60 -18.18
N GLN A 112 28.12 -1.83 -19.36
CA GLN A 112 28.89 -1.82 -20.61
C GLN A 112 29.43 -0.42 -20.88
N SER A 113 28.64 0.61 -20.69
CA SER A 113 29.04 2.01 -20.88
C SER A 113 30.16 2.46 -19.94
N LEU A 114 30.14 1.98 -18.69
CA LEU A 114 31.24 2.22 -17.71
C LEU A 114 32.50 1.47 -18.10
N LEU A 115 32.37 0.25 -18.63
CA LEU A 115 33.49 -0.53 -19.11
C LEU A 115 34.16 0.13 -20.33
N GLU A 116 33.39 0.71 -21.24
CA GLU A 116 33.87 1.40 -22.45
C GLU A 116 34.51 2.75 -22.18
N ALA A 117 34.27 3.36 -21.02
CA ALA A 117 34.82 4.66 -20.69
C ALA A 117 36.36 4.69 -20.87
N PRO A 118 36.94 5.71 -21.56
CA PRO A 118 38.32 5.70 -22.03
C PRO A 118 39.36 5.83 -20.92
N GLY A 119 38.95 6.08 -19.69
CA GLY A 119 39.86 6.19 -18.55
C GLY A 119 39.12 6.30 -17.23
N LEU A 120 39.89 6.28 -16.14
CA LEU A 120 39.31 6.25 -14.79
C LEU A 120 38.49 7.51 -14.45
N LEU A 121 38.92 8.71 -14.91
CA LEU A 121 38.20 9.97 -14.68
C LEU A 121 36.87 9.98 -15.43
N ALA A 122 36.86 9.59 -16.70
CA ALA A 122 35.67 9.51 -17.51
C ALA A 122 34.68 8.49 -16.94
N ARG A 123 35.18 7.33 -16.47
CA ARG A 123 34.38 6.30 -15.79
C ARG A 123 33.79 6.84 -14.49
N ALA A 124 34.56 7.56 -13.68
CA ALA A 124 34.09 8.14 -12.43
C ALA A 124 32.97 9.16 -12.64
N ARG A 125 33.12 10.08 -13.63
CA ARG A 125 32.08 11.05 -13.97
C ARG A 125 30.78 10.37 -14.41
N LYS A 126 30.89 9.38 -15.29
CA LYS A 126 29.75 8.60 -15.77
C LYS A 126 29.09 7.79 -14.66
N LEU A 127 29.91 7.20 -13.77
CA LEU A 127 29.40 6.48 -12.61
C LEU A 127 28.61 7.41 -11.70
N LEU A 128 29.09 8.61 -11.41
CA LEU A 128 28.37 9.59 -10.59
C LEU A 128 27.01 9.97 -11.21
N GLU A 129 26.98 10.21 -12.52
CA GLU A 129 25.74 10.49 -13.25
C GLU A 129 24.72 9.37 -13.11
N ILE A 130 25.16 8.12 -13.32
CA ILE A 130 24.32 6.93 -13.15
C ILE A 130 23.82 6.81 -11.70
N LEU A 131 24.71 6.95 -10.72
CA LEU A 131 24.36 6.85 -9.31
C LEU A 131 23.35 7.91 -8.86
N ILE A 132 23.46 9.15 -9.33
CA ILE A 132 22.47 10.21 -9.04
C ILE A 132 21.09 9.80 -9.58
N ARG A 133 21.03 9.26 -10.79
CA ARG A 133 19.77 8.75 -11.36
C ARG A 133 19.20 7.60 -10.53
N GLU A 134 20.04 6.64 -10.14
CA GLU A 134 19.61 5.50 -9.32
C GLU A 134 19.18 5.93 -7.91
N GLN A 135 19.84 6.93 -7.32
CA GLN A 135 19.42 7.51 -6.03
C GLN A 135 18.02 8.10 -6.14
N GLN A 136 17.75 8.93 -7.15
CA GLN A 136 16.42 9.51 -7.36
C GLN A 136 15.35 8.44 -7.54
N LEU A 137 15.67 7.37 -8.28
CA LEU A 137 14.76 6.24 -8.48
C LEU A 137 14.51 5.47 -7.17
N ALA A 138 15.55 5.23 -6.37
CA ALA A 138 15.45 4.56 -5.07
C ALA A 138 14.61 5.38 -4.08
N GLU A 139 14.83 6.69 -4.01
CA GLU A 139 14.04 7.61 -3.19
C GLU A 139 12.56 7.62 -3.59
N LEU A 140 12.27 7.65 -4.90
CA LEU A 140 10.91 7.59 -5.40
C LEU A 140 10.23 6.26 -5.07
N LYS A 141 10.93 5.13 -5.26
CA LYS A 141 10.43 3.80 -4.88
C LYS A 141 10.10 3.73 -3.38
N ASN A 142 10.99 4.26 -2.55
CA ASN A 142 10.79 4.29 -1.10
C ASN A 142 9.55 5.13 -0.71
N GLN A 143 9.39 6.33 -1.30
CA GLN A 143 8.20 7.18 -1.08
C GLN A 143 6.90 6.48 -1.49
N ILE A 144 6.90 5.75 -2.61
CA ILE A 144 5.74 4.98 -3.06
C ILE A 144 5.42 3.86 -2.05
N GLN A 145 6.43 3.10 -1.60
CA GLN A 145 6.26 2.03 -0.63
C GLN A 145 5.71 2.54 0.71
N GLU A 146 6.23 3.67 1.19
CA GLU A 146 5.74 4.32 2.40
C GLU A 146 4.26 4.76 2.29
N ARG A 147 3.88 5.35 1.16
CA ARG A 147 2.47 5.74 0.91
C ARG A 147 1.55 4.52 0.87
N VAL A 148 1.94 3.48 0.14
CA VAL A 148 1.16 2.23 0.06
C VAL A 148 1.01 1.59 1.44
N LYS A 149 2.09 1.56 2.24
CA LYS A 149 2.05 1.05 3.61
C LYS A 149 1.08 1.85 4.48
N GLN A 150 1.16 3.18 4.44
CA GLN A 150 0.25 4.05 5.19
C GLN A 150 -1.22 3.84 4.79
N GLU A 151 -1.48 3.62 3.50
CA GLU A 151 -2.82 3.37 2.99
C GLU A 151 -3.37 2.01 3.44
N ILE A 152 -2.53 0.97 3.42
CA ILE A 152 -2.87 -0.36 3.95
C ILE A 152 -3.15 -0.28 5.47
N ASP A 153 -2.27 0.37 6.24
CA ASP A 153 -2.41 0.54 7.68
C ASP A 153 -3.72 1.29 8.03
N LYS A 154 -4.07 2.31 7.23
CA LYS A 154 -5.33 3.04 7.37
C LYS A 154 -6.54 2.14 7.09
N GLN A 155 -6.53 1.39 5.99
CA GLN A 155 -7.63 0.46 5.65
C GLN A 155 -7.81 -0.62 6.72
N GLN A 156 -6.72 -1.19 7.24
CA GLN A 156 -6.78 -2.17 8.34
C GLN A 156 -7.39 -1.57 9.60
N ARG A 157 -6.99 -0.34 9.95
CA ARG A 157 -7.55 0.37 11.10
C ARG A 157 -9.03 0.67 10.92
N ASP A 158 -9.45 1.14 9.75
CA ASP A 158 -10.85 1.42 9.44
C ASP A 158 -11.70 0.13 9.50
N TYR A 159 -11.18 -0.97 8.96
CA TYR A 159 -11.82 -2.29 9.07
C TYR A 159 -11.98 -2.73 10.53
N TYR A 160 -10.93 -2.59 11.34
CA TYR A 160 -10.97 -2.95 12.75
C TYR A 160 -11.98 -2.10 13.54
N LEU A 161 -12.03 -0.80 13.28
CA LEU A 161 -12.99 0.10 13.90
C LEU A 161 -14.43 -0.24 13.49
N GLN A 162 -14.67 -0.60 12.23
CA GLN A 162 -15.98 -1.06 11.78
C GLN A 162 -16.41 -2.37 12.46
N GLN A 163 -15.47 -3.32 12.63
CA GLN A 163 -15.72 -4.55 13.37
C GLN A 163 -16.09 -4.27 14.84
N GLN A 164 -15.31 -3.39 15.50
CA GLN A 164 -15.64 -3.00 16.88
C GLN A 164 -17.02 -2.33 16.97
N MET A 165 -17.33 -1.45 16.02
CA MET A 165 -18.63 -0.78 15.98
C MET A 165 -19.78 -1.78 15.80
N ARG A 166 -19.61 -2.81 14.95
CA ARG A 166 -20.59 -3.90 14.81
C ARG A 166 -20.73 -4.71 16.10
N THR A 167 -19.63 -5.10 16.72
CA THR A 167 -19.70 -5.84 18.00
C THR A 167 -20.40 -5.02 19.08
N ILE A 168 -20.12 -3.71 19.17
CA ILE A 168 -20.80 -2.82 20.12
C ILE A 168 -22.30 -2.70 19.77
N GLN A 169 -22.65 -2.61 18.49
CA GLN A 169 -24.06 -2.58 18.05
C GLN A 169 -24.79 -3.89 18.34
N ASP A 170 -24.10 -5.04 18.15
CA ASP A 170 -24.65 -6.36 18.48
C ASP A 170 -24.84 -6.52 20.00
N GLU A 171 -23.89 -6.02 20.81
CA GLU A 171 -24.02 -6.00 22.28
C GLU A 171 -25.08 -5.01 22.79
N LEU A 172 -25.32 -3.92 22.05
CA LEU A 172 -26.40 -2.95 22.31
C LEU A 172 -27.72 -3.37 21.67
N GLY A 173 -27.71 -4.33 20.77
CA GLY A 173 -28.85 -4.83 20.01
C GLY A 173 -29.93 -5.54 20.87
N ASP A 174 -29.61 -5.93 22.09
CA ASP A 174 -30.58 -6.31 23.13
C ASP A 174 -31.65 -5.22 23.36
N GLY A 175 -31.35 -3.96 23.03
CA GLY A 175 -32.28 -2.86 23.14
C GLY A 175 -33.33 -2.79 22.01
N ALA A 176 -32.95 -3.13 20.78
CA ALA A 176 -33.86 -3.06 19.63
C ALA A 176 -34.88 -4.19 19.66
N ASP A 177 -34.47 -5.40 20.02
CA ASP A 177 -35.36 -6.54 20.19
C ASP A 177 -36.34 -6.34 21.37
N ALA A 178 -35.85 -5.74 22.48
CA ALA A 178 -36.67 -5.39 23.61
C ALA A 178 -37.76 -4.34 23.25
N GLU A 179 -37.44 -3.33 22.44
CA GLU A 179 -38.38 -2.31 21.98
C GLU A 179 -39.46 -2.92 21.08
N LEU A 180 -39.12 -3.85 20.20
CA LEU A 180 -40.06 -4.57 19.35
C LEU A 180 -40.98 -5.49 20.17
N ASP A 181 -40.45 -6.14 21.20
CA ASP A 181 -41.26 -6.95 22.12
C ASP A 181 -42.22 -6.10 22.96
N GLU A 182 -41.79 -4.92 23.43
CA GLU A 182 -42.69 -3.96 24.11
C GLU A 182 -43.80 -3.51 23.20
N MET A 183 -43.53 -3.13 21.94
CA MET A 183 -44.57 -2.78 20.96
C MET A 183 -45.56 -3.92 20.71
N ARG A 184 -45.08 -5.17 20.69
CA ARG A 184 -45.92 -6.34 20.51
C ARG A 184 -46.86 -6.55 21.70
N GLU A 185 -46.40 -6.32 22.94
CA GLU A 185 -47.20 -6.39 24.15
C GLU A 185 -48.21 -5.25 24.24
N GLU A 186 -47.83 -4.04 23.82
CA GLU A 186 -48.79 -2.92 23.72
C GLU A 186 -49.87 -3.16 22.67
N ALA A 187 -49.51 -3.71 21.52
CA ALA A 187 -50.44 -4.07 20.46
C ALA A 187 -51.51 -5.03 20.92
N LYS A 188 -51.18 -6.00 21.78
CA LYS A 188 -52.15 -6.96 22.37
C LYS A 188 -53.16 -6.30 23.28
N LYS A 189 -52.87 -5.15 23.85
CA LYS A 189 -53.74 -4.40 24.75
C LYS A 189 -54.70 -3.48 23.99
N LYS A 190 -54.43 -3.16 22.72
CA LYS A 190 -55.24 -2.27 21.89
C LYS A 190 -56.46 -2.97 21.33
N ASN A 191 -57.58 -2.28 21.34
CA ASN A 191 -58.81 -2.76 20.75
C ASN A 191 -59.00 -2.20 19.33
N TRP A 192 -58.15 -2.65 18.43
CA TRP A 192 -58.16 -2.19 17.04
C TRP A 192 -58.93 -3.11 16.09
N PRO A 193 -59.32 -2.62 14.88
CA PRO A 193 -59.91 -3.44 13.85
C PRO A 193 -58.98 -4.57 13.44
N LYS A 194 -59.54 -5.74 13.11
CA LYS A 194 -58.76 -6.92 12.74
C LYS A 194 -57.74 -6.65 11.62
N GLU A 195 -58.11 -5.88 10.61
CA GLU A 195 -57.26 -5.51 9.48
C GLU A 195 -56.04 -4.69 9.89
N VAL A 196 -56.19 -3.78 10.87
CA VAL A 196 -55.10 -2.96 11.40
C VAL A 196 -54.11 -3.83 12.19
N GLY A 197 -54.61 -4.74 13.03
CA GLY A 197 -53.78 -5.67 13.78
C GLY A 197 -52.97 -6.59 12.88
N GLU A 198 -53.58 -7.11 11.80
CA GLU A 198 -52.85 -7.91 10.80
C GLU A 198 -51.78 -7.10 10.04
N THR A 199 -52.04 -5.83 9.77
CA THR A 199 -51.11 -4.93 9.13
C THR A 199 -49.92 -4.61 10.07
N PHE A 200 -50.23 -4.29 11.34
CA PHE A 200 -49.19 -4.04 12.34
C PHE A 200 -48.25 -5.22 12.50
N GLU A 201 -48.76 -6.46 12.63
CA GLU A 201 -47.95 -7.65 12.78
C GLU A 201 -47.08 -7.92 11.54
N LYS A 202 -47.60 -7.68 10.34
CA LYS A 202 -46.80 -7.80 9.09
C LYS A 202 -45.66 -6.79 9.02
N GLU A 203 -45.94 -5.55 9.39
CA GLU A 203 -44.89 -4.51 9.36
C GLU A 203 -43.88 -4.73 10.49
N LEU A 204 -44.27 -5.21 11.67
CA LEU A 204 -43.40 -5.59 12.75
C LEU A 204 -42.41 -6.70 12.31
N GLN A 205 -42.94 -7.77 11.66
CA GLN A 205 -42.07 -8.84 11.11
C GLN A 205 -41.12 -8.38 10.03
N LYS A 206 -41.42 -7.31 9.31
CA LYS A 206 -40.46 -6.70 8.37
C LYS A 206 -39.32 -6.01 9.12
N VAL A 207 -39.65 -5.23 10.15
CA VAL A 207 -38.69 -4.50 10.97
C VAL A 207 -37.71 -5.45 11.68
N GLU A 208 -38.19 -6.59 12.19
CA GLU A 208 -37.38 -7.64 12.80
C GLU A 208 -36.25 -8.15 11.85
N ARG A 209 -36.47 -8.06 10.54
CA ARG A 209 -35.52 -8.51 9.51
C ARG A 209 -34.62 -7.39 8.99
N LEU A 210 -34.93 -6.14 9.34
CA LEU A 210 -34.17 -4.99 8.91
C LEU A 210 -32.95 -4.75 9.84
N ASN A 211 -31.84 -4.31 9.24
CA ASN A 211 -30.72 -3.88 10.05
C ASN A 211 -31.04 -2.53 10.72
N PRO A 212 -30.92 -2.41 12.07
CA PRO A 212 -31.20 -1.16 12.79
C PRO A 212 -30.38 0.05 12.33
N ALA A 213 -29.24 -0.17 11.64
CA ALA A 213 -28.38 0.90 11.13
C ALA A 213 -28.86 1.55 9.82
N VAL A 214 -29.91 1.03 9.17
CA VAL A 214 -30.44 1.61 7.91
C VAL A 214 -31.56 2.62 8.21
N ALA A 215 -31.59 3.69 7.43
CA ALA A 215 -32.58 4.75 7.58
C ALA A 215 -34.02 4.24 7.49
N GLU A 216 -34.29 3.18 6.73
CA GLU A 216 -35.55 2.53 6.57
C GLU A 216 -36.10 1.94 7.89
N TYR A 217 -35.21 1.45 8.78
CA TYR A 217 -35.57 0.96 10.10
C TYR A 217 -36.28 2.04 10.94
N SER A 218 -35.67 3.24 11.03
CA SER A 218 -36.26 4.34 11.81
C SER A 218 -37.59 4.83 11.26
N VAL A 219 -37.77 4.81 9.94
CA VAL A 219 -39.05 5.17 9.30
C VAL A 219 -40.15 4.14 9.64
N GLN A 220 -39.81 2.86 9.57
CA GLN A 220 -40.76 1.78 9.91
C GLN A 220 -41.11 1.77 11.41
N MET A 221 -40.13 2.01 12.29
CA MET A 221 -40.36 2.14 13.73
C MET A 221 -41.35 3.28 14.03
N THR A 222 -41.12 4.46 13.41
CA THR A 222 -42.05 5.60 13.56
C THR A 222 -43.45 5.28 13.07
N TYR A 223 -43.58 4.51 11.98
CA TYR A 223 -44.85 4.07 11.47
C TYR A 223 -45.56 3.12 12.43
N LEU A 224 -44.87 2.15 13.02
CA LEU A 224 -45.43 1.24 14.02
C LEU A 224 -45.87 1.97 15.29
N GLN A 225 -45.08 2.93 15.78
CA GLN A 225 -45.43 3.79 16.91
C GLN A 225 -46.68 4.59 16.63
N LEU A 226 -46.81 5.19 15.44
CA LEU A 226 -48.00 5.92 15.04
C LEU A 226 -49.22 5.03 15.03
N LEU A 227 -49.14 3.78 14.53
CA LEU A 227 -50.25 2.82 14.56
C LEU A 227 -50.68 2.50 16.00
N LEU A 228 -49.75 2.40 16.95
CA LEU A 228 -50.05 2.20 18.37
C LEU A 228 -50.67 3.42 19.03
N GLU A 229 -50.31 4.63 18.66
CA GLU A 229 -50.82 5.86 19.25
C GLU A 229 -52.24 6.21 18.80
N LEU A 230 -52.62 5.80 17.61
CA LEU A 230 -53.94 6.11 17.07
C LEU A 230 -55.08 5.52 17.92
N PRO A 231 -56.18 6.27 18.17
CA PRO A 231 -57.30 5.85 19.00
C PRO A 231 -58.29 4.96 18.20
N TRP A 232 -57.86 3.73 17.86
CA TRP A 232 -58.66 2.76 17.13
C TRP A 232 -59.85 2.30 17.95
N ASN A 233 -61.08 2.35 17.37
CA ASN A 233 -62.34 1.97 18.05
C ASN A 233 -62.60 2.72 19.38
N GLU A 234 -61.83 3.78 19.65
CA GLU A 234 -62.08 4.67 20.75
C GLU A 234 -63.04 5.81 20.26
N VAL A 235 -64.12 5.95 20.84
CA VAL A 235 -65.10 7.02 20.51
C VAL A 235 -65.39 7.86 21.74
N THR A 236 -65.50 9.14 21.55
CA THR A 236 -65.90 10.06 22.60
C THR A 236 -67.38 9.83 22.85
N LYS A 237 -67.78 9.88 24.13
CA LYS A 237 -69.24 9.84 24.47
C LYS A 237 -69.86 11.14 24.05
N ASP A 238 -70.90 11.01 23.23
CA ASP A 238 -71.69 12.17 22.85
C ASP A 238 -72.37 12.78 24.06
N ASN A 239 -72.28 14.08 24.18
CA ASN A 239 -73.08 14.83 25.16
C ASN A 239 -74.39 15.29 24.50
N LEU A 240 -75.48 14.56 24.79
CA LEU A 240 -76.76 14.82 24.24
C LEU A 240 -77.59 15.83 25.09
N ASP A 241 -76.93 16.56 26.01
CA ASP A 241 -77.58 17.62 26.79
C ASP A 241 -77.92 18.82 25.88
N LEU A 242 -79.20 19.05 25.67
CA LEU A 242 -79.66 20.13 24.81
C LEU A 242 -79.34 21.52 25.36
N ASN A 243 -79.16 21.69 26.69
CA ASN A 243 -78.71 22.95 27.25
C ASN A 243 -77.30 23.26 26.94
N CYS A 244 -76.38 22.25 27.03
CA CYS A 244 -74.98 22.37 26.68
C CYS A 244 -74.82 22.64 25.18
N ALA A 245 -75.61 21.99 24.32
CA ALA A 245 -75.64 22.24 22.88
C ALA A 245 -76.10 23.68 22.57
N ARG A 246 -77.09 24.18 23.26
CA ARG A 246 -77.57 25.57 23.12
C ARG A 246 -76.52 26.59 23.54
N GLU A 247 -75.85 26.38 24.70
CA GLU A 247 -74.78 27.25 25.17
C GLU A 247 -73.60 27.27 24.21
N GLN A 248 -73.23 26.12 23.59
CA GLN A 248 -72.17 26.05 22.63
C GLN A 248 -72.55 26.79 21.32
N LEU A 249 -73.75 26.63 20.84
CA LEU A 249 -74.23 27.34 19.66
C LEU A 249 -74.31 28.84 19.88
N ASP A 250 -74.80 29.28 21.04
CA ASP A 250 -74.91 30.70 21.41
C ASP A 250 -73.52 31.34 21.60
N ARG A 251 -72.48 30.54 21.92
CA ARG A 251 -71.16 30.99 22.06
C ARG A 251 -70.39 31.14 20.72
N ASP A 252 -70.67 30.21 19.80
CA ASP A 252 -69.88 30.09 18.54
C ASP A 252 -70.68 30.70 17.34
N HIS A 253 -71.94 31.00 17.46
CA HIS A 253 -72.82 31.59 16.43
C HIS A 253 -73.72 32.68 17.01
N PHE A 254 -73.85 33.77 16.21
CA PHE A 254 -74.81 34.87 16.51
C PHE A 254 -76.19 34.52 16.09
#